data_2e5e714b08a5895789e3d138df8c2051
#
_entry.id   2e5e714b08a5895789e3d138df8c2051
#
_cell.length_a   1.000
_cell.length_b   1.000
_cell.length_c   1.000
_cell.angle_alpha   90.00
_cell.angle_beta   90.00
_cell.angle_gamma   90.00
#
_symmetry.space_group_name_H-M   'P 1'
#
loop_
_entity.id
_entity.type
_entity.pdbx_description
1 polymer ?
#
loop_
_entity_poly.entity_id
_entity_poly.type
_entity_poly.pdbx_seq_one_letter_code
_entity_poly.pdbx_strand_id
1 'polypeptide(L)'
;MDTFTAVRTAALELESVSRRHGRRGSGREVVALDDVSCTVPAGSFTAVVGPSGSGKSTFLQCAAGLDRPSSGTVRIGRTDLGGLSEAALTRLRRDRIGFVFQSHALNLVPSLSIEENVVLPLVLAGAHPGATGVLERGRRLLDRVGLSGRGGGRPTALSGGEQQRVAVARALVTEPQVVFADEPTASLDPESAELVLGLLRDAARRDGRTVVMVTHDPVAAGWADTVLTMDGGRLR
;
A
#
# COMPACT_ATOMS: atom_id res chain seq x y z
N MET A 1 -15.77 -15.43 -32.20
CA MET A 1 -16.03 -14.97 -30.81
C MET A 1 -14.75 -14.31 -30.36
N ASP A 2 -14.61 -13.01 -30.66
CA ASP A 2 -13.40 -12.25 -30.38
C ASP A 2 -13.39 -11.85 -28.91
N THR A 3 -12.50 -12.47 -28.16
CA THR A 3 -12.22 -12.08 -26.79
C THR A 3 -11.43 -10.77 -26.85
N PHE A 4 -12.12 -9.64 -26.79
CA PHE A 4 -11.47 -8.35 -26.54
C PHE A 4 -10.79 -8.43 -25.18
N THR A 5 -9.50 -8.72 -25.18
CA THR A 5 -8.65 -8.48 -24.01
C THR A 5 -8.59 -6.97 -23.85
N ALA A 6 -9.44 -6.43 -23.00
CA ALA A 6 -9.38 -5.02 -22.64
C ALA A 6 -7.96 -4.75 -22.10
N VAL A 7 -7.19 -3.94 -22.82
CA VAL A 7 -5.87 -3.48 -22.39
C VAL A 7 -6.12 -2.71 -21.08
N ARG A 8 -5.88 -3.36 -19.94
CA ARG A 8 -5.99 -2.71 -18.63
C ARG A 8 -4.93 -1.60 -18.59
N THR A 9 -5.37 -0.37 -18.44
CA THR A 9 -4.47 0.77 -18.27
C THR A 9 -3.56 0.51 -17.07
N ALA A 10 -2.28 0.81 -17.19
CA ALA A 10 -1.33 0.67 -16.08
C ALA A 10 -1.72 1.61 -14.92
N ALA A 11 -1.76 1.08 -13.71
CA ALA A 11 -1.96 1.89 -12.50
C ALA A 11 -0.63 2.31 -11.88
N LEU A 12 0.40 1.46 -12.03
CA LEU A 12 1.76 1.74 -11.57
C LEU A 12 2.74 1.26 -12.65
N GLU A 13 3.70 2.09 -12.99
CA GLU A 13 4.80 1.77 -13.91
C GLU A 13 6.13 2.19 -13.28
N LEU A 14 7.10 1.29 -13.35
CA LEU A 14 8.49 1.56 -13.06
C LEU A 14 9.30 1.31 -14.34
N GLU A 15 10.15 2.25 -14.72
CA GLU A 15 11.05 2.16 -15.89
C GLU A 15 12.48 2.39 -15.46
N SER A 16 13.32 1.35 -15.52
CA SER A 16 14.76 1.36 -15.20
C SER A 16 15.08 2.01 -13.86
N VAL A 17 14.25 1.72 -12.84
CA VAL A 17 14.36 2.32 -11.52
C VAL A 17 15.53 1.70 -10.76
N SER A 18 16.47 2.57 -10.35
CA SER A 18 17.55 2.18 -9.44
C SER A 18 17.53 3.03 -8.19
N ARG A 19 17.88 2.42 -7.04
CA ARG A 19 18.01 3.11 -5.76
C ARG A 19 19.30 2.72 -5.05
N ARG A 20 20.11 3.71 -4.73
CA ARG A 20 21.39 3.56 -4.04
C ARG A 20 21.33 4.31 -2.72
N HIS A 21 21.74 3.66 -1.64
CA HIS A 21 21.87 4.26 -0.31
C HIS A 21 23.35 4.45 0.02
N GLY A 22 23.70 5.57 0.63
CA GLY A 22 25.07 5.92 1.00
C GLY A 22 25.59 7.14 0.23
N ARG A 23 26.75 7.66 0.66
CA ARG A 23 27.41 8.78 -0.02
C ARG A 23 28.25 8.25 -1.17
N ARG A 24 28.07 8.80 -2.38
CA ARG A 24 28.90 8.50 -3.55
C ARG A 24 30.38 8.72 -3.20
N GLY A 25 31.22 7.67 -3.31
CA GLY A 25 32.65 7.73 -2.99
C GLY A 25 33.03 7.42 -1.54
N SER A 26 32.09 7.07 -0.64
CA SER A 26 32.39 6.72 0.76
C SER A 26 32.73 5.24 0.99
N GLY A 27 32.82 4.42 -0.06
CA GLY A 27 33.08 2.99 0.03
C GLY A 27 31.96 2.13 0.65
N ARG A 28 30.81 2.73 0.98
CA ARG A 28 29.64 2.07 1.58
C ARG A 28 28.35 2.38 0.80
N GLU A 29 28.40 2.34 -0.52
CA GLU A 29 27.19 2.45 -1.33
C GLU A 29 26.51 1.08 -1.41
N VAL A 30 25.24 1.00 -1.00
CA VAL A 30 24.41 -0.19 -1.11
C VAL A 30 23.40 0.03 -2.23
N VAL A 31 23.42 -0.83 -3.24
CA VAL A 31 22.42 -0.85 -4.31
C VAL A 31 21.22 -1.63 -3.81
N ALA A 32 20.14 -0.93 -3.50
CA ALA A 32 18.89 -1.53 -3.01
C ALA A 32 17.94 -1.91 -4.15
N LEU A 33 17.94 -1.12 -5.25
CA LEU A 33 17.27 -1.44 -6.50
C LEU A 33 18.26 -1.23 -7.65
N ASP A 34 18.25 -2.14 -8.62
CA ASP A 34 19.13 -2.14 -9.77
C ASP A 34 18.36 -2.45 -11.05
N ASP A 35 18.08 -1.40 -11.82
CA ASP A 35 17.39 -1.44 -13.13
C ASP A 35 16.03 -2.17 -13.09
N VAL A 36 15.19 -1.80 -12.14
CA VAL A 36 13.87 -2.41 -11.93
C VAL A 36 12.86 -1.81 -12.89
N SER A 37 12.24 -2.67 -13.72
CA SER A 37 11.15 -2.29 -14.62
C SER A 37 9.96 -3.23 -14.44
N CYS A 38 8.77 -2.68 -14.24
CA CYS A 38 7.53 -3.45 -14.18
C CYS A 38 6.31 -2.57 -14.43
N THR A 39 5.22 -3.22 -14.82
CA THR A 39 3.90 -2.60 -14.99
C THR A 39 2.88 -3.36 -14.18
N VAL A 40 2.13 -2.65 -13.33
CA VAL A 40 1.01 -3.20 -12.56
C VAL A 40 -0.30 -2.73 -13.19
N PRO A 41 -1.14 -3.65 -13.68
CA PRO A 41 -2.43 -3.30 -14.29
C PRO A 41 -3.41 -2.70 -13.29
N ALA A 42 -4.25 -1.76 -13.75
CA ALA A 42 -5.29 -1.19 -12.91
C ALA A 42 -6.28 -2.27 -12.43
N GLY A 43 -6.68 -2.19 -11.15
CA GLY A 43 -7.62 -3.12 -10.54
C GLY A 43 -7.08 -4.55 -10.39
N SER A 44 -5.75 -4.73 -10.36
CA SER A 44 -5.10 -6.02 -10.09
C SER A 44 -4.52 -6.07 -8.68
N PHE A 45 -4.31 -7.28 -8.18
CA PHE A 45 -3.55 -7.54 -6.97
C PHE A 45 -2.20 -8.18 -7.35
N THR A 46 -1.10 -7.46 -7.13
CA THR A 46 0.26 -7.91 -7.43
C THR A 46 1.03 -8.11 -6.12
N ALA A 47 1.68 -9.27 -5.98
CA ALA A 47 2.63 -9.55 -4.90
C ALA A 47 4.07 -9.44 -5.42
N VAL A 48 4.95 -8.83 -4.65
CA VAL A 48 6.40 -8.84 -4.86
C VAL A 48 7.03 -9.68 -3.76
N VAL A 49 7.62 -10.79 -4.14
CA VAL A 49 8.22 -11.76 -3.21
C VAL A 49 9.73 -11.77 -3.31
N GLY A 50 10.38 -12.28 -2.26
CA GLY A 50 11.84 -12.45 -2.25
C GLY A 50 12.39 -12.54 -0.83
N PRO A 51 13.67 -12.94 -0.67
CA PRO A 51 14.30 -13.06 0.64
C PRO A 51 14.42 -11.69 1.35
N SER A 52 14.72 -11.74 2.66
CA SER A 52 15.03 -10.52 3.40
C SER A 52 16.25 -9.82 2.78
N GLY A 53 16.21 -8.49 2.68
CA GLY A 53 17.28 -7.69 2.06
C GLY A 53 17.28 -7.69 0.52
N SER A 54 16.31 -8.32 -0.17
CA SER A 54 16.24 -8.32 -1.63
C SER A 54 15.83 -6.97 -2.26
N GLY A 55 15.43 -5.98 -1.46
CA GLY A 55 15.01 -4.66 -1.95
C GLY A 55 13.50 -4.39 -1.95
N LYS A 56 12.65 -5.33 -1.51
CA LYS A 56 11.18 -5.23 -1.56
C LYS A 56 10.62 -3.96 -0.90
N SER A 57 11.02 -3.64 0.32
CA SER A 57 10.52 -2.42 1.01
C SER A 57 11.02 -1.16 0.31
N THR A 58 12.26 -1.15 -0.24
CA THR A 58 12.77 -0.03 -1.05
C THR A 58 11.98 0.11 -2.35
N PHE A 59 11.63 -1.01 -3.02
CA PHE A 59 10.76 -1.01 -4.19
C PHE A 59 9.42 -0.34 -3.86
N LEU A 60 8.79 -0.77 -2.78
CA LEU A 60 7.49 -0.27 -2.36
C LEU A 60 7.55 1.22 -1.98
N GLN A 61 8.62 1.65 -1.29
CA GLN A 61 8.84 3.06 -0.94
C GLN A 61 9.05 3.94 -2.18
N CYS A 62 9.84 3.49 -3.17
CA CYS A 62 10.00 4.20 -4.43
C CYS A 62 8.70 4.24 -5.23
N ALA A 63 7.99 3.12 -5.34
CA ALA A 63 6.72 3.01 -6.04
C ALA A 63 5.62 3.90 -5.44
N ALA A 64 5.61 4.07 -4.11
CA ALA A 64 4.67 4.94 -3.38
C ALA A 64 5.13 6.42 -3.33
N GLY A 65 6.29 6.75 -3.89
CA GLY A 65 6.88 8.09 -3.79
C GLY A 65 7.25 8.50 -2.37
N LEU A 66 7.48 7.55 -1.47
CA LEU A 66 8.00 7.79 -0.12
C LEU A 66 9.51 8.00 -0.14
N ASP A 67 10.19 7.38 -1.09
CA ASP A 67 11.60 7.59 -1.38
C ASP A 67 11.80 7.89 -2.87
N ARG A 68 12.79 8.72 -3.21
CA ARG A 68 13.08 9.06 -4.59
C ARG A 68 14.07 8.07 -5.18
N PRO A 69 13.83 7.51 -6.36
CA PRO A 69 14.83 6.70 -7.05
C PRO A 69 16.08 7.53 -7.36
N SER A 70 17.23 6.86 -7.44
CA SER A 70 18.49 7.47 -7.88
C SER A 70 18.53 7.68 -9.39
N SER A 71 17.82 6.84 -10.15
CA SER A 71 17.58 6.93 -11.59
C SER A 71 16.32 6.16 -11.99
N GLY A 72 15.86 6.38 -13.21
CA GLY A 72 14.64 5.79 -13.72
C GLY A 72 13.39 6.60 -13.40
N THR A 73 12.24 6.09 -13.80
CA THR A 73 10.96 6.79 -13.71
C THR A 73 9.92 5.93 -13.00
N VAL A 74 9.13 6.56 -12.12
CA VAL A 74 7.97 5.93 -11.45
C VAL A 74 6.73 6.72 -11.80
N ARG A 75 5.70 6.05 -12.33
CA ARG A 75 4.40 6.66 -12.66
C ARG A 75 3.26 5.98 -11.93
N ILE A 76 2.32 6.77 -11.41
CA ILE A 76 1.01 6.32 -10.93
C ILE A 76 -0.05 6.86 -11.89
N GLY A 77 -0.68 5.95 -12.63
CA GLY A 77 -1.49 6.30 -13.78
C GLY A 77 -0.68 7.09 -14.80
N ARG A 78 -1.10 8.32 -15.10
CA ARG A 78 -0.38 9.21 -16.03
C ARG A 78 0.58 10.18 -15.35
N THR A 79 0.76 10.09 -14.03
CA THR A 79 1.54 11.07 -13.26
C THR A 79 2.92 10.52 -12.99
N ASP A 80 3.96 11.18 -13.53
CA ASP A 80 5.36 10.93 -13.21
C ASP A 80 5.69 11.54 -11.84
N LEU A 81 6.17 10.70 -10.91
CA LEU A 81 6.49 11.13 -9.54
C LEU A 81 7.79 11.96 -9.49
N GLY A 82 8.73 11.68 -10.41
CA GLY A 82 10.04 12.35 -10.44
C GLY A 82 9.95 13.84 -10.69
N GLY A 83 8.97 14.28 -11.50
CA GLY A 83 8.73 15.69 -11.82
C GLY A 83 7.97 16.48 -10.75
N LEU A 84 7.47 15.83 -9.68
CA LEU A 84 6.65 16.49 -8.68
C LEU A 84 7.48 17.19 -7.60
N SER A 85 7.02 18.38 -7.17
CA SER A 85 7.48 19.00 -5.93
C SER A 85 7.04 18.19 -4.71
N GLU A 86 7.71 18.35 -3.56
CA GLU A 86 7.33 17.64 -2.31
C GLU A 86 5.86 17.91 -1.91
N ALA A 87 5.38 19.14 -2.09
CA ALA A 87 3.99 19.48 -1.82
C ALA A 87 3.01 18.77 -2.76
N ALA A 88 3.35 18.63 -4.05
CA ALA A 88 2.54 17.90 -5.02
C ALA A 88 2.57 16.39 -4.75
N LEU A 89 3.73 15.84 -4.37
CA LEU A 89 3.91 14.45 -4.00
C LEU A 89 3.11 14.10 -2.72
N THR A 90 3.13 15.00 -1.73
CA THR A 90 2.32 14.85 -0.51
C THR A 90 0.82 14.83 -0.83
N ARG A 91 0.33 15.73 -1.71
CA ARG A 91 -1.07 15.69 -2.17
C ARG A 91 -1.41 14.40 -2.91
N LEU A 92 -0.53 13.94 -3.82
CA LEU A 92 -0.75 12.69 -4.54
C LEU A 92 -0.84 11.50 -3.60
N ARG A 93 0.08 11.38 -2.61
CA ARG A 93 0.05 10.32 -1.60
C ARG A 93 -1.27 10.35 -0.82
N ARG A 94 -1.68 11.52 -0.34
CA ARG A 94 -2.93 11.69 0.40
C ARG A 94 -4.16 11.28 -0.39
N ASP A 95 -4.22 11.65 -1.68
CA ASP A 95 -5.44 11.56 -2.49
C ASP A 95 -5.52 10.26 -3.29
N ARG A 96 -4.38 9.64 -3.66
CA ARG A 96 -4.33 8.52 -4.60
C ARG A 96 -3.64 7.27 -4.08
N ILE A 97 -3.03 7.31 -2.90
CA ILE A 97 -2.27 6.20 -2.35
C ILE A 97 -2.82 5.82 -0.99
N GLY A 98 -3.12 4.54 -0.80
CA GLY A 98 -3.29 3.92 0.51
C GLY A 98 -2.01 3.21 0.90
N PHE A 99 -1.65 3.22 2.18
CA PHE A 99 -0.49 2.50 2.67
C PHE A 99 -0.80 1.72 3.95
N VAL A 100 -0.41 0.44 3.95
CA VAL A 100 -0.49 -0.48 5.09
C VAL A 100 0.94 -0.89 5.44
N PHE A 101 1.42 -0.48 6.62
CA PHE A 101 2.78 -0.80 7.09
C PHE A 101 2.82 -2.15 7.80
N GLN A 102 4.00 -2.78 7.81
CA GLN A 102 4.27 -4.02 8.53
C GLN A 102 4.06 -3.86 10.05
N SER A 103 4.56 -2.76 10.62
CA SER A 103 4.46 -2.50 12.05
C SER A 103 3.10 -1.92 12.43
N HIS A 104 2.36 -2.61 13.31
CA HIS A 104 1.09 -2.12 13.85
C HIS A 104 1.22 -0.74 14.51
N ALA A 105 2.34 -0.47 15.19
CA ALA A 105 2.61 0.82 15.84
C ALA A 105 2.73 1.99 14.84
N LEU A 106 3.10 1.73 13.59
CA LEU A 106 3.16 2.75 12.52
C LEU A 106 1.82 2.93 11.81
N ASN A 107 0.92 1.98 11.98
CA ASN A 107 -0.36 2.02 11.28
C ASN A 107 -1.39 2.92 11.95
N LEU A 108 -1.42 3.02 13.27
CA LEU A 108 -2.48 3.74 13.97
C LEU A 108 -1.92 4.78 14.93
N VAL A 109 -2.64 5.88 15.08
CA VAL A 109 -2.36 6.95 16.05
C VAL A 109 -3.03 6.60 17.37
N PRO A 110 -2.29 6.28 18.45
CA PRO A 110 -2.88 5.75 19.69
C PRO A 110 -3.79 6.75 20.42
N SER A 111 -3.57 8.04 20.24
CA SER A 111 -4.37 9.13 20.85
C SER A 111 -5.72 9.36 20.18
N LEU A 112 -5.91 8.84 18.96
CA LEU A 112 -7.18 8.92 18.23
C LEU A 112 -8.03 7.68 18.51
N SER A 113 -9.36 7.81 18.40
CA SER A 113 -10.26 6.65 18.38
C SER A 113 -10.05 5.81 17.12
N ILE A 114 -10.63 4.61 17.08
CA ILE A 114 -10.57 3.72 15.91
C ILE A 114 -11.22 4.40 14.70
N GLU A 115 -12.39 5.03 14.88
CA GLU A 115 -13.09 5.74 13.80
C GLU A 115 -12.27 6.95 13.29
N GLU A 116 -11.70 7.74 14.21
CA GLU A 116 -10.82 8.87 13.87
C GLU A 116 -9.59 8.42 13.10
N ASN A 117 -8.99 7.28 13.45
CA ASN A 117 -7.88 6.70 12.69
C ASN A 117 -8.29 6.36 11.25
N VAL A 118 -9.47 5.76 11.06
CA VAL A 118 -9.94 5.41 9.71
C VAL A 118 -10.16 6.66 8.86
N VAL A 119 -10.80 7.70 9.41
CA VAL A 119 -11.12 8.91 8.65
C VAL A 119 -9.99 9.94 8.59
N LEU A 120 -8.90 9.72 9.30
CA LEU A 120 -7.75 10.65 9.35
C LEU A 120 -7.27 11.12 7.97
N PRO A 121 -7.13 10.28 6.94
CA PRO A 121 -6.73 10.75 5.61
C PRO A 121 -7.70 11.76 5.00
N LEU A 122 -9.01 11.62 5.23
CA LEU A 122 -10.03 12.57 4.76
C LEU A 122 -9.90 13.91 5.50
N VAL A 123 -9.65 13.87 6.81
CA VAL A 123 -9.43 15.08 7.64
C VAL A 123 -8.17 15.82 7.15
N LEU A 124 -7.08 15.10 6.89
CA LEU A 124 -5.85 15.68 6.33
C LEU A 124 -6.05 16.22 4.90
N ALA A 125 -7.07 15.74 4.19
CA ALA A 125 -7.50 16.28 2.90
C ALA A 125 -8.40 17.54 3.02
N GLY A 126 -8.71 17.99 4.25
CA GLY A 126 -9.52 19.17 4.52
C GLY A 126 -11.00 18.88 4.82
N ALA A 127 -11.39 17.60 4.94
CA ALA A 127 -12.75 17.27 5.37
C ALA A 127 -12.94 17.60 6.87
N HIS A 128 -14.11 18.12 7.24
CA HIS A 128 -14.43 18.36 8.64
C HIS A 128 -14.60 17.03 9.39
N PRO A 129 -13.87 16.79 10.49
CA PRO A 129 -13.87 15.49 11.19
C PRO A 129 -15.27 15.05 11.66
N GLY A 130 -16.12 16.00 12.08
CA GLY A 130 -17.49 15.73 12.53
C GLY A 130 -18.55 15.73 11.43
N ALA A 131 -18.18 15.87 10.16
CA ALA A 131 -19.15 15.84 9.08
C ALA A 131 -19.79 14.44 8.96
N THR A 132 -21.13 14.39 8.91
CA THR A 132 -21.89 13.12 8.89
C THR A 132 -21.39 12.15 7.82
N GLY A 133 -21.14 12.60 6.62
CA GLY A 133 -20.66 11.74 5.54
C GLY A 133 -19.25 11.19 5.75
N VAL A 134 -18.36 11.91 6.47
CA VAL A 134 -17.01 11.45 6.82
C VAL A 134 -17.08 10.31 7.84
N LEU A 135 -17.85 10.51 8.91
CA LEU A 135 -18.03 9.48 9.96
C LEU A 135 -18.76 8.25 9.42
N GLU A 136 -19.84 8.44 8.64
CA GLU A 136 -20.54 7.32 8.01
C GLU A 136 -19.62 6.50 7.09
N ARG A 137 -18.74 7.15 6.35
CA ARG A 137 -17.75 6.46 5.52
C ARG A 137 -16.78 5.64 6.37
N GLY A 138 -16.30 6.20 7.50
CA GLY A 138 -15.48 5.48 8.46
C GLY A 138 -16.18 4.24 9.01
N ARG A 139 -17.45 4.40 9.44
CA ARG A 139 -18.26 3.29 9.99
C ARG A 139 -18.49 2.19 8.97
N ARG A 140 -18.88 2.51 7.73
CA ARG A 140 -19.03 1.51 6.67
C ARG A 140 -17.74 0.71 6.42
N LEU A 141 -16.58 1.35 6.49
CA LEU A 141 -15.32 0.62 6.37
C LEU A 141 -15.02 -0.23 7.59
N LEU A 142 -15.32 0.25 8.81
CA LEU A 142 -15.20 -0.58 10.02
C LEU A 142 -16.13 -1.79 9.97
N ASP A 143 -17.35 -1.64 9.46
CA ASP A 143 -18.27 -2.77 9.26
C ASP A 143 -17.69 -3.80 8.27
N ARG A 144 -17.11 -3.32 7.15
CA ARG A 144 -16.46 -4.20 6.14
C ARG A 144 -15.28 -4.98 6.70
N VAL A 145 -14.53 -4.42 7.65
CA VAL A 145 -13.38 -5.09 8.27
C VAL A 145 -13.75 -5.88 9.54
N GLY A 146 -15.05 -6.05 9.82
CA GLY A 146 -15.56 -6.85 10.93
C GLY A 146 -15.39 -6.17 12.29
N LEU A 147 -15.39 -4.82 12.34
CA LEU A 147 -15.24 -4.01 13.56
C LEU A 147 -16.44 -3.08 13.78
N SER A 148 -17.64 -3.54 13.40
CA SER A 148 -18.88 -2.81 13.61
C SER A 148 -19.07 -2.45 15.09
N GLY A 149 -19.47 -1.21 15.36
CA GLY A 149 -19.68 -0.71 16.72
C GLY A 149 -18.42 -0.43 17.55
N ARG A 150 -17.21 -0.73 17.03
CA ARG A 150 -15.93 -0.53 17.76
C ARG A 150 -15.32 0.87 17.56
N GLY A 151 -15.92 1.73 16.74
CA GLY A 151 -15.34 3.02 16.30
C GLY A 151 -14.92 3.96 17.42
N GLY A 152 -15.67 4.03 18.53
CA GLY A 152 -15.36 4.90 19.68
C GLY A 152 -14.22 4.41 20.59
N GLY A 153 -13.76 3.17 20.41
CA GLY A 153 -12.67 2.58 21.19
C GLY A 153 -11.30 3.14 20.83
N ARG A 154 -10.28 2.74 21.61
CA ARG A 154 -8.87 3.07 21.33
C ARG A 154 -8.17 1.93 20.60
N PRO A 155 -7.20 2.22 19.70
CA PRO A 155 -6.43 1.20 19.02
C PRO A 155 -5.72 0.21 19.95
N THR A 156 -5.30 0.67 21.13
CA THR A 156 -4.61 -0.16 22.13
C THR A 156 -5.50 -1.25 22.75
N ALA A 157 -6.82 -1.16 22.59
CA ALA A 157 -7.76 -2.19 23.03
C ALA A 157 -8.03 -3.27 21.96
N LEU A 158 -7.38 -3.18 20.80
CA LEU A 158 -7.52 -4.11 19.70
C LEU A 158 -6.36 -5.12 19.68
N SER A 159 -6.65 -6.35 19.22
CA SER A 159 -5.61 -7.32 18.86
C SER A 159 -4.79 -6.82 17.68
N GLY A 160 -3.60 -7.42 17.43
CA GLY A 160 -2.76 -7.08 16.28
C GLY A 160 -3.49 -7.22 14.94
N GLY A 161 -4.25 -8.30 14.76
CA GLY A 161 -5.06 -8.52 13.56
C GLY A 161 -6.20 -7.50 13.41
N GLU A 162 -6.87 -7.10 14.51
CA GLU A 162 -7.86 -6.03 14.49
C GLU A 162 -7.25 -4.68 14.13
N GLN A 163 -6.08 -4.35 14.70
CA GLN A 163 -5.34 -3.12 14.35
C GLN A 163 -4.97 -3.10 12.87
N GLN A 164 -4.55 -4.23 12.31
CA GLN A 164 -4.21 -4.35 10.90
C GLN A 164 -5.44 -4.16 10.01
N ARG A 165 -6.60 -4.72 10.38
CA ARG A 165 -7.85 -4.46 9.66
C ARG A 165 -8.27 -3.00 9.70
N VAL A 166 -8.08 -2.30 10.81
CA VAL A 166 -8.27 -0.83 10.88
C VAL A 166 -7.31 -0.10 9.95
N ALA A 167 -6.05 -0.55 9.87
CA ALA A 167 -5.08 0.03 8.95
C ALA A 167 -5.49 -0.13 7.47
N VAL A 168 -6.03 -1.29 7.10
CA VAL A 168 -6.60 -1.51 5.77
C VAL A 168 -7.80 -0.61 5.52
N ALA A 169 -8.73 -0.49 6.48
CA ALA A 169 -9.86 0.43 6.37
C ALA A 169 -9.39 1.88 6.16
N ARG A 170 -8.40 2.34 6.92
CA ARG A 170 -7.79 3.66 6.76
C ARG A 170 -7.16 3.85 5.38
N ALA A 171 -6.42 2.84 4.89
CA ALA A 171 -5.79 2.90 3.59
C ALA A 171 -6.81 3.01 2.44
N LEU A 172 -8.03 2.50 2.63
CA LEU A 172 -9.11 2.50 1.64
C LEU A 172 -10.04 3.72 1.73
N VAL A 173 -9.99 4.50 2.82
CA VAL A 173 -10.99 5.55 3.09
C VAL A 173 -11.02 6.67 2.05
N THR A 174 -9.91 6.99 1.40
CA THR A 174 -9.83 8.00 0.33
C THR A 174 -10.19 7.42 -1.04
N GLU A 175 -10.53 6.14 -1.14
CA GLU A 175 -10.70 5.42 -2.42
C GLU A 175 -9.47 5.55 -3.31
N PRO A 176 -8.30 5.16 -2.83
CA PRO A 176 -7.05 5.39 -3.53
C PRO A 176 -7.00 4.64 -4.87
N GLN A 177 -6.17 5.13 -5.78
CA GLN A 177 -5.89 4.44 -7.04
C GLN A 177 -5.04 3.19 -6.81
N VAL A 178 -4.05 3.28 -5.89
CA VAL A 178 -3.14 2.19 -5.55
C VAL A 178 -3.05 2.06 -4.03
N VAL A 179 -3.13 0.82 -3.53
CA VAL A 179 -2.85 0.45 -2.15
C VAL A 179 -1.53 -0.29 -2.11
N PHE A 180 -0.58 0.20 -1.34
CA PHE A 180 0.69 -0.47 -1.04
C PHE A 180 0.60 -1.15 0.32
N ALA A 181 1.04 -2.40 0.42
CA ALA A 181 1.04 -3.17 1.66
C ALA A 181 2.42 -3.80 1.89
N ASP A 182 3.10 -3.37 2.95
CA ASP A 182 4.42 -3.89 3.34
C ASP A 182 4.24 -4.97 4.40
N GLU A 183 4.46 -6.24 4.03
CA GLU A 183 4.34 -7.41 4.88
C GLU A 183 3.07 -7.40 5.78
N PRO A 184 1.86 -7.23 5.19
CA PRO A 184 0.66 -6.88 5.96
C PRO A 184 0.18 -7.98 6.92
N THR A 185 0.76 -9.18 6.83
CA THR A 185 0.36 -10.36 7.63
C THR A 185 1.50 -10.93 8.48
N ALA A 186 2.69 -10.34 8.47
CA ALA A 186 3.91 -10.93 9.03
C ALA A 186 3.86 -11.24 10.55
N SER A 187 2.94 -10.64 11.30
CA SER A 187 2.84 -10.84 12.76
C SER A 187 1.43 -11.27 13.18
N LEU A 188 0.66 -11.83 12.25
CA LEU A 188 -0.71 -12.23 12.49
C LEU A 188 -0.82 -13.76 12.62
N ASP A 189 -1.82 -14.20 13.37
CA ASP A 189 -2.28 -15.57 13.33
C ASP A 189 -2.91 -15.90 11.95
N PRO A 190 -3.02 -17.17 11.56
CA PRO A 190 -3.51 -17.55 10.24
C PRO A 190 -4.91 -17.02 9.91
N GLU A 191 -5.83 -17.02 10.87
CA GLU A 191 -7.20 -16.54 10.67
C GLU A 191 -7.23 -15.03 10.41
N SER A 192 -6.51 -14.25 11.22
CA SER A 192 -6.34 -12.81 11.03
C SER A 192 -5.64 -12.47 9.71
N ALA A 193 -4.65 -13.27 9.30
CA ALA A 193 -3.95 -13.11 8.03
C ALA A 193 -4.89 -13.30 6.84
N GLU A 194 -5.71 -14.35 6.83
CA GLU A 194 -6.70 -14.61 5.79
C GLU A 194 -7.73 -13.48 5.67
N LEU A 195 -8.20 -12.94 6.81
CA LEU A 195 -9.12 -11.80 6.82
C LEU A 195 -8.48 -10.56 6.17
N VAL A 196 -7.24 -10.23 6.53
CA VAL A 196 -6.52 -9.07 5.95
C VAL A 196 -6.29 -9.26 4.45
N LEU A 197 -5.83 -10.44 4.02
CA LEU A 197 -5.62 -10.74 2.59
C LEU A 197 -6.92 -10.72 1.81
N GLY A 198 -8.01 -11.23 2.39
CA GLY A 198 -9.35 -11.15 1.83
C GLY A 198 -9.80 -9.72 1.57
N LEU A 199 -9.57 -8.81 2.53
CA LEU A 199 -9.89 -7.38 2.38
C LEU A 199 -9.08 -6.72 1.27
N LEU A 200 -7.78 -7.01 1.15
CA LEU A 200 -6.93 -6.49 0.08
C LEU A 200 -7.37 -7.02 -1.30
N ARG A 201 -7.72 -8.31 -1.39
CA ARG A 201 -8.25 -8.91 -2.61
C ARG A 201 -9.61 -8.33 -3.00
N ASP A 202 -10.50 -8.09 -2.04
CA ASP A 202 -11.79 -7.46 -2.29
C ASP A 202 -11.61 -6.00 -2.75
N ALA A 203 -10.66 -5.27 -2.20
CA ALA A 203 -10.30 -3.93 -2.68
C ALA A 203 -9.89 -3.94 -4.16
N ALA A 204 -9.14 -4.96 -4.60
CA ALA A 204 -8.77 -5.09 -6.01
C ALA A 204 -9.96 -5.53 -6.87
N ARG A 205 -10.64 -6.63 -6.51
CA ARG A 205 -11.62 -7.28 -7.39
C ARG A 205 -13.00 -6.65 -7.39
N ARG A 206 -13.44 -6.12 -6.23
CA ARG A 206 -14.78 -5.54 -6.07
C ARG A 206 -14.77 -4.03 -6.18
N ASP A 207 -13.77 -3.37 -5.58
CA ASP A 207 -13.70 -1.91 -5.55
C ASP A 207 -12.86 -1.35 -6.72
N GLY A 208 -12.21 -2.20 -7.53
CA GLY A 208 -11.39 -1.80 -8.68
C GLY A 208 -10.10 -1.06 -8.29
N ARG A 209 -9.63 -1.20 -7.04
CA ARG A 209 -8.36 -0.61 -6.59
C ARG A 209 -7.21 -1.48 -7.05
N THR A 210 -6.05 -0.88 -7.25
CA THR A 210 -4.84 -1.65 -7.52
C THR A 210 -4.13 -1.94 -6.20
N VAL A 211 -3.73 -3.18 -5.96
CA VAL A 211 -3.02 -3.57 -4.75
C VAL A 211 -1.62 -4.05 -5.11
N VAL A 212 -0.61 -3.50 -4.43
CA VAL A 212 0.79 -3.94 -4.53
C VAL A 212 1.24 -4.34 -3.13
N MET A 213 1.46 -5.61 -2.91
CA MET A 213 1.90 -6.17 -1.64
C MET A 213 3.33 -6.67 -1.77
N VAL A 214 4.18 -6.38 -0.80
CA VAL A 214 5.45 -7.08 -0.64
C VAL A 214 5.34 -8.08 0.49
N THR A 215 5.85 -9.29 0.29
CA THR A 215 5.86 -10.33 1.31
C THR A 215 6.96 -11.36 1.05
N HIS A 216 7.38 -12.06 2.10
CA HIS A 216 8.22 -13.24 2.00
C HIS A 216 7.41 -14.54 2.22
N ASP A 217 6.12 -14.42 2.55
CA ASP A 217 5.23 -15.55 2.78
C ASP A 217 4.59 -16.03 1.47
N PRO A 218 4.85 -17.27 1.03
CA PRO A 218 4.25 -17.82 -0.18
C PRO A 218 2.73 -18.00 -0.08
N VAL A 219 2.18 -18.18 1.12
CA VAL A 219 0.72 -18.30 1.32
C VAL A 219 0.07 -16.96 1.03
N ALA A 220 0.62 -15.87 1.59
CA ALA A 220 0.14 -14.53 1.31
C ALA A 220 0.27 -14.18 -0.18
N ALA A 221 1.39 -14.53 -0.82
CA ALA A 221 1.60 -14.30 -2.25
C ALA A 221 0.57 -15.02 -3.13
N GLY A 222 0.09 -16.19 -2.73
CA GLY A 222 -0.93 -16.97 -3.44
C GLY A 222 -2.30 -16.27 -3.54
N TRP A 223 -2.53 -15.19 -2.81
CA TRP A 223 -3.76 -14.38 -2.90
C TRP A 223 -3.74 -13.38 -4.06
N ALA A 224 -2.56 -13.09 -4.61
CA ALA A 224 -2.38 -12.13 -5.68
C ALA A 224 -2.71 -12.72 -7.06
N ASP A 225 -3.07 -11.85 -8.02
CA ASP A 225 -3.29 -12.22 -9.42
C ASP A 225 -1.96 -12.41 -10.16
N THR A 226 -0.91 -11.72 -9.71
CA THR A 226 0.44 -11.75 -10.29
C THR A 226 1.48 -11.73 -9.18
N VAL A 227 2.52 -12.55 -9.35
CA VAL A 227 3.66 -12.59 -8.42
C VAL A 227 4.92 -12.20 -9.19
N LEU A 228 5.62 -11.19 -8.69
CA LEU A 228 6.93 -10.75 -9.16
C LEU A 228 7.99 -11.20 -8.15
N THR A 229 9.10 -11.73 -8.61
CA THR A 229 10.18 -12.17 -7.72
C THR A 229 11.29 -11.13 -7.70
N MET A 230 11.66 -10.68 -6.51
CA MET A 230 12.77 -9.76 -6.30
C MET A 230 13.95 -10.47 -5.66
N ASP A 231 15.12 -10.33 -6.30
CA ASP A 231 16.37 -10.92 -5.83
C ASP A 231 17.54 -9.96 -6.10
N GLY A 232 18.34 -9.64 -5.06
CA GLY A 232 19.48 -8.74 -5.18
C GLY A 232 19.18 -7.37 -5.79
N GLY A 233 17.99 -6.80 -5.50
CA GLY A 233 17.56 -5.50 -6.03
C GLY A 233 16.99 -5.54 -7.44
N ARG A 234 16.82 -6.69 -8.06
CA ARG A 234 16.29 -6.86 -9.43
C ARG A 234 14.99 -7.66 -9.41
N LEU A 235 14.08 -7.37 -10.36
CA LEU A 235 12.92 -8.20 -10.65
C LEU A 235 13.28 -9.29 -11.66
N ARG A 236 12.72 -10.48 -11.42
CA ARG A 236 12.80 -11.65 -12.30
C ARG A 236 11.42 -12.11 -12.72
#